data_4d924f971e0a7a6e0b8ae4717f0781a3
#
_entry.id   4d924f971e0a7a6e0b8ae4717f0781a3
#
_cell.length_a   1.000
_cell.length_b   1.000
_cell.length_c   1.000
_cell.angle_alpha   90.00
_cell.angle_beta   90.00
_cell.angle_gamma   90.00
#
_symmetry.space_group_name_H-M   'P 1'
#
loop_
_entity.id
_entity.type
_entity.pdbx_description
1 polymer ?
#
loop_
_entity_poly.entity_id
_entity_poly.type
_entity_poly.pdbx_seq_one_letter_code
_entity_poly.pdbx_strand_id
1 'polypeptide(L)'
;MLTHRERVLMAVNHREPDRVPIDLGGHRSSGIMAIAYHKLKRYLGITSGDIYVYDMIQQLAIIEPEVLDRFGVDTIELGRGFALDPADWRDWILPDGTPCKIPAYIEPVRVGDDWHLYSADGVLMAVQRQGCLYFEQAHWPFLDSDEQEFNDLATPLSRVMWSAVGTPPAPIGYDAAGLAQLTAGAKALRARTDRAIIGLFGGNLLEIGQFLFRIDNMLAMLAAEPRRAHRFLDKLVEMHLANLEKFLGAVGPYIDIILFGDDLGMQTGPQISPRMYREFFKPRHALLWQRAKQLADVKVMLHSCGSLTALLPDLIDAGLDIIQPVQTTTADMDAAYLKREFGRDICLWGGGCNTRDVLAQGTPAQVAADVRERVRILAPGGGFVFQQIHNVMADVPPANIVAMLEAVNA
;
A
#
# COMPACT_ATOMS: atom_id res chain seq x y z
N MET A 1 -1.36 -29.95 4.26
CA MET A 1 -1.73 -28.76 3.45
C MET A 1 -1.18 -27.57 4.20
N LEU A 2 -0.48 -26.64 3.54
CA LEU A 2 0.04 -25.43 4.17
C LEU A 2 -1.10 -24.53 4.64
N THR A 3 -0.92 -23.85 5.77
CA THR A 3 -1.76 -22.71 6.14
C THR A 3 -1.55 -21.54 5.17
N HIS A 4 -2.45 -20.58 5.17
CA HIS A 4 -2.30 -19.36 4.36
C HIS A 4 -0.98 -18.64 4.67
N ARG A 5 -0.66 -18.46 5.94
CA ARG A 5 0.58 -17.84 6.43
C ARG A 5 1.82 -18.58 5.96
N GLU A 6 1.87 -19.91 6.18
CA GLU A 6 3.02 -20.73 5.77
C GLU A 6 3.29 -20.63 4.28
N ARG A 7 2.24 -20.58 3.45
CA ARG A 7 2.32 -20.45 2.00
C ARG A 7 2.98 -19.13 1.58
N VAL A 8 2.55 -18.02 2.17
CA VAL A 8 3.16 -16.70 1.91
C VAL A 8 4.62 -16.70 2.36
N LEU A 9 4.91 -17.17 3.57
CA LEU A 9 6.28 -17.19 4.09
C LEU A 9 7.21 -18.11 3.30
N MET A 10 6.71 -19.24 2.75
CA MET A 10 7.49 -20.05 1.82
C MET A 10 7.84 -19.27 0.56
N ALA A 11 6.85 -18.64 -0.07
CA ALA A 11 7.09 -17.88 -1.29
C ALA A 11 8.07 -16.73 -1.07
N VAL A 12 7.92 -15.95 0.01
CA VAL A 12 8.81 -14.83 0.35
C VAL A 12 10.24 -15.31 0.68
N ASN A 13 10.39 -16.55 1.16
CA ASN A 13 11.70 -17.16 1.41
C ASN A 13 12.24 -17.96 0.19
N HIS A 14 11.78 -17.64 -1.02
CA HIS A 14 12.22 -18.26 -2.28
C HIS A 14 12.11 -19.79 -2.28
N ARG A 15 11.03 -20.31 -1.69
CA ARG A 15 10.66 -21.72 -1.72
C ARG A 15 9.28 -21.85 -2.36
N GLU A 16 9.15 -22.76 -3.30
CA GLU A 16 7.90 -23.00 -4.01
C GLU A 16 6.85 -23.60 -3.06
N PRO A 17 5.71 -22.93 -2.84
CA PRO A 17 4.64 -23.47 -2.01
C PRO A 17 3.74 -24.45 -2.80
N ASP A 18 2.76 -25.04 -2.11
CA ASP A 18 1.76 -25.97 -2.68
C ASP A 18 0.87 -25.34 -3.78
N ARG A 19 0.72 -24.04 -3.78
CA ARG A 19 0.10 -23.18 -4.81
C ARG A 19 0.63 -21.76 -4.71
N VAL A 20 0.39 -20.94 -5.72
CA VAL A 20 0.75 -19.51 -5.66
C VAL A 20 -0.08 -18.81 -4.58
N PRO A 21 0.55 -18.10 -3.63
CA PRO A 21 -0.18 -17.30 -2.66
C PRO A 21 -0.85 -16.11 -3.33
N ILE A 22 -2.06 -15.76 -2.86
CA ILE A 22 -2.88 -14.67 -3.40
C ILE A 22 -2.98 -13.54 -2.37
N ASP A 23 -2.68 -12.33 -2.82
CA ASP A 23 -2.97 -11.10 -2.10
C ASP A 23 -4.11 -10.33 -2.79
N LEU A 24 -5.16 -10.04 -2.03
CA LEU A 24 -6.23 -9.13 -2.40
C LEU A 24 -6.69 -8.38 -1.14
N GLY A 25 -6.31 -7.12 -1.03
CA GLY A 25 -6.63 -6.30 0.13
C GLY A 25 -5.80 -6.59 1.38
N GLY A 26 -4.63 -7.22 1.23
CA GLY A 26 -3.65 -7.36 2.30
C GLY A 26 -2.95 -6.04 2.67
N HIS A 27 -3.07 -5.02 1.82
CA HIS A 27 -2.66 -3.64 2.06
C HIS A 27 -3.35 -2.66 1.09
N ARG A 28 -3.16 -1.34 1.30
CA ARG A 28 -3.83 -0.29 0.50
C ARG A 28 -3.60 -0.35 -1.00
N SER A 29 -2.50 -0.91 -1.45
CA SER A 29 -2.17 -0.97 -2.89
C SER A 29 -2.48 -2.32 -3.53
N SER A 30 -3.13 -3.24 -2.79
CA SER A 30 -3.65 -4.52 -3.32
C SER A 30 -5.17 -4.63 -3.19
N GLY A 31 -5.83 -3.51 -2.88
CA GLY A 31 -7.25 -3.44 -2.59
C GLY A 31 -8.16 -3.42 -3.82
N ILE A 32 -9.40 -3.08 -3.54
CA ILE A 32 -10.46 -2.92 -4.53
C ILE A 32 -11.27 -1.66 -4.22
N MET A 33 -11.55 -0.83 -5.23
CA MET A 33 -12.44 0.31 -5.05
C MET A 33 -13.84 -0.15 -4.66
N ALA A 34 -14.47 0.58 -3.76
CA ALA A 34 -15.77 0.24 -3.19
C ALA A 34 -16.87 0.05 -4.25
N ILE A 35 -16.84 0.85 -5.31
CA ILE A 35 -17.76 0.71 -6.47
C ILE A 35 -17.55 -0.65 -7.16
N ALA A 36 -16.31 -1.05 -7.43
CA ALA A 36 -16.00 -2.34 -8.02
C ALA A 36 -16.37 -3.49 -7.07
N TYR A 37 -16.11 -3.30 -5.76
CA TYR A 37 -16.45 -4.30 -4.75
C TYR A 37 -17.95 -4.51 -4.62
N HIS A 38 -18.75 -3.45 -4.63
CA HIS A 38 -20.21 -3.54 -4.65
C HIS A 38 -20.71 -4.34 -5.88
N LYS A 39 -20.17 -4.05 -7.07
CA LYS A 39 -20.49 -4.81 -8.30
C LYS A 39 -20.07 -6.27 -8.18
N LEU A 40 -18.90 -6.56 -7.60
CA LEU A 40 -18.39 -7.91 -7.38
C LEU A 40 -19.31 -8.70 -6.43
N LYS A 41 -19.69 -8.13 -5.28
CA LYS A 41 -20.65 -8.78 -4.35
C LYS A 41 -21.93 -9.17 -5.04
N ARG A 42 -22.55 -8.26 -5.79
CA ARG A 42 -23.76 -8.54 -6.56
C ARG A 42 -23.56 -9.65 -7.57
N TYR A 43 -22.44 -9.66 -8.28
CA TYR A 43 -22.10 -10.70 -9.26
C TYR A 43 -21.93 -12.08 -8.60
N LEU A 44 -21.40 -12.13 -7.40
CA LEU A 44 -21.23 -13.35 -6.59
C LEU A 44 -22.53 -13.78 -5.89
N GLY A 45 -23.62 -13.00 -5.99
CA GLY A 45 -24.88 -13.26 -5.30
C GLY A 45 -24.84 -12.92 -3.80
N ILE A 46 -23.82 -12.17 -3.33
CA ILE A 46 -23.69 -11.71 -1.93
C ILE A 46 -24.51 -10.42 -1.80
N THR A 47 -25.68 -10.52 -1.13
CA THR A 47 -26.61 -9.40 -0.95
C THR A 47 -26.61 -8.84 0.46
N SER A 48 -25.94 -9.49 1.41
CA SER A 48 -25.82 -9.10 2.80
C SER A 48 -24.58 -8.23 3.04
N GLY A 49 -24.58 -7.51 4.15
CA GLY A 49 -23.47 -6.68 4.62
C GLY A 49 -23.34 -5.33 3.91
N ASP A 50 -22.82 -4.35 4.64
CA ASP A 50 -22.53 -3.01 4.14
C ASP A 50 -21.18 -2.99 3.37
N ILE A 51 -21.00 -1.97 2.54
CA ILE A 51 -19.70 -1.65 1.95
C ILE A 51 -18.96 -0.69 2.88
N TYR A 52 -17.88 -1.15 3.49
CA TYR A 52 -17.03 -0.35 4.37
C TYR A 52 -15.85 0.19 3.58
N VAL A 53 -15.72 1.53 3.50
CA VAL A 53 -14.63 2.23 2.82
C VAL A 53 -13.63 2.69 3.86
N TYR A 54 -12.53 1.95 4.04
CA TYR A 54 -11.53 2.28 5.06
C TYR A 54 -10.50 3.31 4.60
N ASP A 55 -10.27 3.42 3.30
CA ASP A 55 -9.44 4.44 2.68
C ASP A 55 -10.32 5.37 1.85
N MET A 56 -10.62 6.54 2.42
CA MET A 56 -11.50 7.51 1.77
C MET A 56 -10.81 8.21 0.58
N ILE A 57 -9.48 8.32 0.59
CA ILE A 57 -8.72 8.99 -0.47
C ILE A 57 -8.83 8.22 -1.77
N GLN A 58 -8.64 6.90 -1.72
CA GLN A 58 -8.70 5.99 -2.87
C GLN A 58 -10.04 5.25 -2.97
N GLN A 59 -10.96 5.47 -2.02
CA GLN A 59 -12.25 4.80 -1.91
C GLN A 59 -12.16 3.26 -1.88
N LEU A 60 -11.24 2.72 -1.08
CA LEU A 60 -11.01 1.29 -0.99
C LEU A 60 -11.95 0.62 0.01
N ALA A 61 -12.54 -0.51 -0.43
CA ALA A 61 -13.42 -1.30 0.40
C ALA A 61 -12.65 -2.27 1.30
N ILE A 62 -13.22 -2.50 2.48
CA ILE A 62 -12.93 -3.68 3.28
C ILE A 62 -13.51 -4.91 2.56
N ILE A 63 -12.66 -5.89 2.24
CA ILE A 63 -13.09 -7.15 1.63
C ILE A 63 -13.51 -8.10 2.76
N GLU A 64 -14.74 -8.60 2.68
CA GLU A 64 -15.29 -9.49 3.70
C GLU A 64 -14.62 -10.87 3.72
N PRO A 65 -14.57 -11.55 4.88
CA PRO A 65 -13.95 -12.89 4.99
C PRO A 65 -14.51 -13.90 3.98
N GLU A 66 -15.81 -13.89 3.72
CA GLU A 66 -16.46 -14.77 2.74
C GLU A 66 -15.84 -14.64 1.34
N VAL A 67 -15.52 -13.41 0.90
CA VAL A 67 -14.89 -13.14 -0.40
C VAL A 67 -13.42 -13.55 -0.39
N LEU A 68 -12.71 -13.29 0.72
CA LEU A 68 -11.33 -13.74 0.90
C LEU A 68 -11.22 -15.26 0.85
N ASP A 69 -12.15 -15.97 1.53
CA ASP A 69 -12.21 -17.44 1.55
C ASP A 69 -12.58 -18.01 0.19
N ARG A 70 -13.56 -17.40 -0.50
CA ARG A 70 -14.02 -17.78 -1.84
C ARG A 70 -12.86 -17.85 -2.85
N PHE A 71 -11.91 -16.93 -2.76
CA PHE A 71 -10.78 -16.85 -3.67
C PHE A 71 -9.47 -17.38 -3.08
N GLY A 72 -9.50 -17.94 -1.87
CA GLY A 72 -8.32 -18.49 -1.21
C GLY A 72 -7.22 -17.45 -0.99
N VAL A 73 -7.58 -16.22 -0.62
CA VAL A 73 -6.63 -15.13 -0.35
C VAL A 73 -5.78 -15.47 0.89
N ASP A 74 -4.47 -15.29 0.78
CA ASP A 74 -3.51 -15.74 1.79
C ASP A 74 -3.02 -14.63 2.73
N THR A 75 -3.40 -13.38 2.47
CA THR A 75 -2.95 -12.20 3.21
C THR A 75 -4.11 -11.47 3.88
N ILE A 76 -3.78 -10.65 4.88
CA ILE A 76 -4.73 -9.75 5.53
C ILE A 76 -3.99 -8.51 6.06
N GLU A 77 -4.60 -7.34 5.95
CA GLU A 77 -4.05 -6.11 6.52
C GLU A 77 -4.21 -6.08 8.04
N LEU A 78 -3.20 -5.59 8.76
CA LEU A 78 -3.24 -5.35 10.21
C LEU A 78 -4.45 -4.49 10.62
N GLY A 79 -4.85 -3.54 9.76
CA GLY A 79 -6.01 -2.67 9.95
C GLY A 79 -7.32 -3.41 10.25
N ARG A 80 -7.41 -4.69 9.84
CA ARG A 80 -8.59 -5.56 10.12
C ARG A 80 -8.72 -5.97 11.59
N GLY A 81 -7.77 -5.61 12.42
CA GLY A 81 -7.82 -5.74 13.87
C GLY A 81 -8.57 -4.60 14.59
N PHE A 82 -8.99 -3.56 13.86
CA PHE A 82 -9.48 -2.30 14.40
C PHE A 82 -10.79 -1.88 13.74
N ALA A 83 -11.45 -0.85 14.30
CA ALA A 83 -12.72 -0.31 13.80
C ALA A 83 -13.78 -1.43 13.61
N LEU A 84 -13.93 -2.28 14.61
CA LEU A 84 -14.83 -3.45 14.57
C LEU A 84 -16.24 -3.12 15.08
N ASP A 85 -16.39 -2.02 15.81
CA ASP A 85 -17.69 -1.58 16.31
C ASP A 85 -18.44 -0.85 15.19
N PRO A 86 -19.74 -1.09 14.98
CA PRO A 86 -20.56 -0.30 14.06
C PRO A 86 -20.53 1.21 14.34
N ALA A 87 -20.28 1.63 15.59
CA ALA A 87 -20.13 3.04 15.97
C ALA A 87 -18.86 3.70 15.41
N ASP A 88 -17.86 2.91 15.00
CA ASP A 88 -16.64 3.41 14.35
C ASP A 88 -16.91 3.91 12.91
N TRP A 89 -18.12 3.71 12.40
CA TRP A 89 -18.50 3.97 11.02
C TRP A 89 -19.74 4.86 10.93
N ARG A 90 -19.80 5.63 9.85
CA ARG A 90 -20.96 6.48 9.49
C ARG A 90 -21.41 6.22 8.06
N ASP A 91 -22.70 6.48 7.79
CA ASP A 91 -23.25 6.33 6.43
C ASP A 91 -22.66 7.36 5.47
N TRP A 92 -22.42 6.90 4.25
CA TRP A 92 -21.90 7.70 3.15
C TRP A 92 -22.46 7.20 1.81
N ILE A 93 -22.31 8.02 0.78
CA ILE A 93 -22.71 7.67 -0.60
C ILE A 93 -21.55 7.94 -1.52
N LEU A 94 -21.16 6.92 -2.28
CA LEU A 94 -20.11 7.02 -3.29
C LEU A 94 -20.54 7.87 -4.49
N PRO A 95 -19.60 8.35 -5.34
CA PRO A 95 -19.92 9.20 -6.49
C PRO A 95 -20.93 8.60 -7.49
N ASP A 96 -21.02 7.28 -7.58
CA ASP A 96 -21.98 6.57 -8.43
C ASP A 96 -23.36 6.33 -7.76
N GLY A 97 -23.55 6.83 -6.54
CA GLY A 97 -24.79 6.65 -5.76
C GLY A 97 -24.81 5.36 -4.91
N THR A 98 -23.76 4.55 -4.90
CA THR A 98 -23.68 3.33 -4.07
C THR A 98 -23.63 3.71 -2.59
N PRO A 99 -24.56 3.20 -1.74
CA PRO A 99 -24.48 3.37 -0.29
C PRO A 99 -23.27 2.65 0.28
N CYS A 100 -22.59 3.28 1.23
CA CYS A 100 -21.45 2.71 1.91
C CYS A 100 -21.31 3.30 3.33
N LYS A 101 -20.28 2.85 4.04
CA LYS A 101 -19.88 3.40 5.33
C LYS A 101 -18.41 3.82 5.26
N ILE A 102 -18.11 4.97 5.89
CA ILE A 102 -16.76 5.50 6.04
C ILE A 102 -16.41 5.59 7.53
N PRO A 103 -15.11 5.66 7.93
CA PRO A 103 -14.73 5.83 9.32
C PRO A 103 -15.41 7.07 9.94
N ALA A 104 -15.96 6.92 11.14
CA ALA A 104 -16.73 7.99 11.79
C ALA A 104 -15.90 9.25 12.08
N TYR A 105 -14.56 9.11 12.23
CA TYR A 105 -13.65 10.23 12.46
C TYR A 105 -13.36 11.05 11.20
N ILE A 106 -13.71 10.56 10.01
CA ILE A 106 -13.53 11.31 8.76
C ILE A 106 -14.80 12.15 8.51
N GLU A 107 -14.63 13.46 8.38
CA GLU A 107 -15.73 14.42 8.20
C GLU A 107 -15.57 15.18 6.86
N PRO A 108 -15.99 14.60 5.73
CA PRO A 108 -16.00 15.34 4.47
C PRO A 108 -17.02 16.47 4.50
N VAL A 109 -16.61 17.66 4.07
CA VAL A 109 -17.44 18.86 4.04
C VAL A 109 -17.83 19.17 2.60
N ARG A 110 -19.13 19.36 2.33
CA ARG A 110 -19.60 19.77 1.00
C ARG A 110 -19.35 21.26 0.78
N VAL A 111 -18.63 21.60 -0.29
CA VAL A 111 -18.36 22.98 -0.71
C VAL A 111 -18.71 23.10 -2.19
N GLY A 112 -19.84 23.73 -2.49
CA GLY A 112 -20.38 23.69 -3.85
C GLY A 112 -20.71 22.27 -4.29
N ASP A 113 -20.08 21.82 -5.38
CA ASP A 113 -20.23 20.47 -5.91
C ASP A 113 -19.11 19.52 -5.48
N ASP A 114 -18.11 20.01 -4.77
CA ASP A 114 -16.93 19.27 -4.35
C ASP A 114 -17.04 18.81 -2.89
N TRP A 115 -16.23 17.79 -2.52
CA TRP A 115 -16.02 17.36 -1.16
C TRP A 115 -14.62 17.73 -0.69
N HIS A 116 -14.54 18.33 0.49
CA HIS A 116 -13.31 18.82 1.09
C HIS A 116 -12.99 18.05 2.37
N LEU A 117 -11.69 17.77 2.60
CA LEU A 117 -11.18 17.26 3.88
C LEU A 117 -10.26 18.30 4.51
N TYR A 118 -10.52 18.58 5.78
CA TYR A 118 -9.76 19.57 6.56
C TYR A 118 -8.98 18.89 7.68
N SER A 119 -7.82 19.46 8.01
CA SER A 119 -7.08 19.11 9.22
C SER A 119 -7.81 19.60 10.48
N ALA A 120 -7.37 19.13 11.66
CA ALA A 120 -7.97 19.54 12.92
C ALA A 120 -7.88 21.06 13.19
N ASP A 121 -6.88 21.73 12.62
CA ASP A 121 -6.68 23.18 12.70
C ASP A 121 -7.28 23.95 11.49
N GLY A 122 -8.09 23.29 10.66
CA GLY A 122 -8.88 23.93 9.61
C GLY A 122 -8.15 24.14 8.27
N VAL A 123 -7.00 23.54 8.06
CA VAL A 123 -6.31 23.59 6.76
C VAL A 123 -6.97 22.64 5.76
N LEU A 124 -7.28 23.12 4.55
CA LEU A 124 -7.82 22.28 3.47
C LEU A 124 -6.73 21.32 2.98
N MET A 125 -6.86 20.04 3.32
CA MET A 125 -5.88 19.01 2.98
C MET A 125 -6.11 18.37 1.61
N ALA A 126 -7.37 18.09 1.28
CA ALA A 126 -7.73 17.37 0.06
C ALA A 126 -9.10 17.76 -0.47
N VAL A 127 -9.28 17.63 -1.78
CA VAL A 127 -10.53 17.91 -2.49
C VAL A 127 -10.89 16.73 -3.40
N GLN A 128 -12.11 16.24 -3.30
CA GLN A 128 -12.73 15.40 -4.32
C GLN A 128 -13.65 16.27 -5.17
N ARG A 129 -13.26 16.51 -6.41
CA ARG A 129 -14.05 17.29 -7.35
C ARG A 129 -15.27 16.50 -7.83
N GLN A 130 -16.33 17.20 -8.21
CA GLN A 130 -17.51 16.59 -8.81
C GLN A 130 -17.12 15.65 -9.98
N GLY A 131 -17.60 14.41 -9.94
CA GLY A 131 -17.31 13.40 -10.95
C GLY A 131 -15.96 12.70 -10.84
N CYS A 132 -15.09 13.10 -9.89
CA CYS A 132 -13.84 12.41 -9.60
C CYS A 132 -14.04 11.31 -8.55
N LEU A 133 -13.24 10.22 -8.69
CA LEU A 133 -13.28 9.08 -7.77
C LEU A 133 -12.34 9.27 -6.58
N TYR A 134 -11.28 10.08 -6.72
CA TYR A 134 -10.24 10.28 -5.73
C TYR A 134 -10.32 11.65 -5.08
N PHE A 135 -9.82 11.72 -3.84
CA PHE A 135 -9.41 12.98 -3.27
C PHE A 135 -7.99 13.32 -3.75
N GLU A 136 -7.77 14.56 -4.12
CA GLU A 136 -6.48 15.09 -4.54
C GLU A 136 -5.95 16.04 -3.46
N GLN A 137 -4.64 16.03 -3.24
CA GLN A 137 -4.01 16.92 -2.27
C GLN A 137 -4.20 18.38 -2.68
N ALA A 138 -4.59 19.23 -1.72
CA ALA A 138 -4.85 20.65 -1.95
C ALA A 138 -3.85 21.58 -1.23
N HIS A 139 -3.01 21.04 -0.35
CA HIS A 139 -2.07 21.81 0.47
C HIS A 139 -0.71 21.13 0.57
N TRP A 140 0.36 21.89 0.38
CA TRP A 140 1.74 21.47 0.56
C TRP A 140 2.38 22.39 1.59
N PRO A 141 2.57 21.95 2.84
CA PRO A 141 2.99 22.80 3.96
C PRO A 141 4.30 23.57 3.75
N PHE A 142 5.21 23.02 2.95
CA PHE A 142 6.51 23.64 2.66
C PHE A 142 6.64 24.16 1.22
N LEU A 143 5.52 24.36 0.51
CA LEU A 143 5.55 24.80 -0.90
C LEU A 143 6.37 26.07 -1.11
N ASP A 144 6.15 27.08 -0.26
CA ASP A 144 6.79 28.40 -0.32
C ASP A 144 7.68 28.64 0.91
N SER A 145 8.10 27.56 1.60
CA SER A 145 8.87 27.66 2.84
C SER A 145 10.37 27.66 2.60
N ASP A 146 11.08 28.52 3.33
CA ASP A 146 12.54 28.56 3.43
C ASP A 146 13.07 27.81 4.67
N GLU A 147 12.24 26.96 5.30
CA GLU A 147 12.62 26.15 6.46
C GLU A 147 13.90 25.34 6.17
N GLN A 148 14.84 25.42 7.10
CA GLN A 148 16.16 24.81 6.97
C GLN A 148 16.45 23.72 8.00
N GLU A 149 15.85 23.80 9.19
CA GLU A 149 16.21 22.96 10.34
C GLU A 149 15.27 21.76 10.54
N PHE A 150 14.02 21.86 10.07
CA PHE A 150 12.99 20.78 10.10
C PHE A 150 12.79 20.17 11.51
N ASN A 151 12.85 21.01 12.54
CA ASN A 151 12.71 20.55 13.93
C ASN A 151 11.30 20.10 14.29
N ASP A 152 10.30 20.60 13.57
CA ASP A 152 8.90 20.14 13.66
C ASP A 152 8.44 19.61 12.29
N LEU A 153 8.35 18.30 12.17
CA LEU A 153 7.73 17.63 11.03
C LEU A 153 6.31 17.14 11.35
N ALA A 154 5.95 17.01 12.62
CA ALA A 154 4.65 16.46 13.01
C ALA A 154 3.51 17.41 12.60
N THR A 155 3.64 18.71 12.86
CA THR A 155 2.63 19.70 12.48
C THR A 155 2.39 19.77 10.96
N PRO A 156 3.41 19.98 10.10
CA PRO A 156 3.18 19.96 8.65
C PRO A 156 2.65 18.62 8.14
N LEU A 157 3.10 17.48 8.66
CA LEU A 157 2.59 16.17 8.27
C LEU A 157 1.12 15.97 8.65
N SER A 158 0.62 16.59 9.71
CA SER A 158 -0.80 16.51 10.07
C SER A 158 -1.73 17.27 9.11
N ARG A 159 -1.17 18.05 8.18
CA ARG A 159 -1.90 18.89 7.22
C ARG A 159 -1.80 18.39 5.77
N VAL A 160 -1.17 17.24 5.53
CA VAL A 160 -1.14 16.60 4.20
C VAL A 160 -2.33 15.65 4.02
N MET A 161 -2.71 15.39 2.79
CA MET A 161 -3.87 14.57 2.44
C MET A 161 -3.91 13.22 3.17
N TRP A 162 -2.79 12.52 3.23
CA TRP A 162 -2.73 11.17 3.82
C TRP A 162 -2.93 11.13 5.33
N SER A 163 -2.81 12.28 6.02
CA SER A 163 -3.13 12.35 7.45
C SER A 163 -4.64 12.24 7.74
N ALA A 164 -5.49 12.45 6.70
CA ALA A 164 -6.92 12.29 6.83
C ALA A 164 -7.38 10.83 7.00
N VAL A 165 -6.52 9.87 6.63
CA VAL A 165 -6.84 8.44 6.73
C VAL A 165 -5.88 7.75 7.69
N GLY A 166 -6.42 7.19 8.77
CA GLY A 166 -5.65 6.44 9.77
C GLY A 166 -5.07 5.15 9.19
N THR A 167 -3.96 4.73 9.77
CA THR A 167 -3.33 3.44 9.47
C THR A 167 -2.87 2.82 10.79
N PRO A 168 -3.59 1.87 11.34
CA PRO A 168 -4.87 1.28 10.90
C PRO A 168 -6.01 2.31 10.79
N PRO A 169 -7.17 1.99 10.21
CA PRO A 169 -8.27 2.93 9.96
C PRO A 169 -9.00 3.34 11.26
N ALA A 170 -8.27 3.97 12.15
CA ALA A 170 -8.70 4.52 13.43
C ALA A 170 -7.70 5.61 13.85
N PRO A 171 -8.11 6.61 14.63
CA PRO A 171 -7.20 7.65 15.12
C PRO A 171 -6.34 7.13 16.28
N ILE A 172 -5.41 6.21 15.99
CA ILE A 172 -4.54 5.58 16.98
C ILE A 172 -3.18 6.26 16.94
N GLY A 173 -2.84 6.94 18.05
CA GLY A 173 -1.52 7.55 18.24
C GLY A 173 -0.46 6.58 18.78
N TYR A 174 0.76 7.08 18.92
CA TYR A 174 1.88 6.36 19.56
C TYR A 174 2.12 6.78 21.01
N ASP A 175 1.07 7.22 21.70
CA ASP A 175 1.06 7.34 23.16
C ASP A 175 0.77 5.99 23.83
N ALA A 176 0.81 5.93 25.15
CA ALA A 176 0.63 4.68 25.89
C ALA A 176 -0.73 4.01 25.60
N ALA A 177 -1.80 4.78 25.45
CA ALA A 177 -3.14 4.26 25.18
C ALA A 177 -3.24 3.73 23.75
N GLY A 178 -2.72 4.47 22.77
CA GLY A 178 -2.67 4.03 21.37
C GLY A 178 -1.81 2.78 21.16
N LEU A 179 -0.65 2.69 21.81
CA LEU A 179 0.20 1.50 21.76
C LEU A 179 -0.47 0.27 22.39
N ALA A 180 -1.19 0.45 23.49
CA ALA A 180 -1.98 -0.64 24.09
C ALA A 180 -3.12 -1.10 23.15
N GLN A 181 -3.79 -0.15 22.48
CA GLN A 181 -4.82 -0.45 21.49
C GLN A 181 -4.22 -1.20 20.27
N LEU A 182 -3.07 -0.74 19.73
CA LEU A 182 -2.35 -1.41 18.65
C LEU A 182 -2.02 -2.86 19.00
N THR A 183 -1.46 -3.08 20.19
CA THR A 183 -1.12 -4.43 20.67
C THR A 183 -2.36 -5.31 20.79
N ALA A 184 -3.43 -4.81 21.39
CA ALA A 184 -4.68 -5.57 21.58
C ALA A 184 -5.32 -5.97 20.25
N GLY A 185 -5.43 -5.04 19.29
CA GLY A 185 -6.00 -5.30 17.98
C GLY A 185 -5.17 -6.27 17.16
N ALA A 186 -3.84 -6.10 17.13
CA ALA A 186 -2.92 -7.00 16.43
C ALA A 186 -2.98 -8.44 17.00
N LYS A 187 -2.96 -8.58 18.33
CA LYS A 187 -3.10 -9.86 19.01
C LYS A 187 -4.44 -10.54 18.71
N ALA A 188 -5.53 -9.80 18.77
CA ALA A 188 -6.86 -10.29 18.46
C ALA A 188 -6.99 -10.74 17.01
N LEU A 189 -6.41 -9.97 16.06
CA LEU A 189 -6.39 -10.35 14.65
C LEU A 189 -5.60 -11.65 14.46
N ARG A 190 -4.39 -11.75 14.99
CA ARG A 190 -3.56 -12.96 14.88
C ARG A 190 -4.26 -14.20 15.42
N ALA A 191 -5.02 -14.07 16.49
CA ALA A 191 -5.73 -15.21 17.12
C ALA A 191 -6.90 -15.74 16.27
N ARG A 192 -7.44 -14.95 15.33
CA ARG A 192 -8.63 -15.31 14.52
C ARG A 192 -8.35 -15.59 13.05
N THR A 193 -7.07 -15.51 12.61
CA THR A 193 -6.70 -15.79 11.22
C THR A 193 -5.40 -16.56 11.11
N ASP A 194 -5.32 -17.45 10.14
CA ASP A 194 -4.08 -18.13 9.73
C ASP A 194 -3.44 -17.47 8.47
N ARG A 195 -3.96 -16.31 8.02
CA ARG A 195 -3.38 -15.53 6.94
C ARG A 195 -2.11 -14.81 7.37
N ALA A 196 -1.22 -14.53 6.42
CA ALA A 196 -0.10 -13.63 6.65
C ALA A 196 -0.61 -12.21 6.90
N ILE A 197 -0.19 -11.60 8.02
CA ILE A 197 -0.59 -10.24 8.39
C ILE A 197 0.45 -9.25 7.90
N ILE A 198 0.01 -8.26 7.12
CA ILE A 198 0.83 -7.15 6.64
C ILE A 198 0.54 -5.93 7.51
N GLY A 199 1.59 -5.41 8.17
CA GLY A 199 1.54 -4.17 8.94
C GLY A 199 2.03 -3.01 8.10
N LEU A 200 1.15 -2.08 7.71
CA LEU A 200 1.54 -0.86 7.02
C LEU A 200 2.16 0.12 8.02
N PHE A 201 3.44 0.43 7.82
CA PHE A 201 4.16 1.45 8.58
C PHE A 201 4.29 2.75 7.78
N GLY A 202 4.46 2.69 6.48
CA GLY A 202 4.78 3.82 5.61
C GLY A 202 6.27 4.14 5.63
N GLY A 203 6.71 5.12 6.40
CA GLY A 203 8.14 5.46 6.51
C GLY A 203 8.75 6.01 5.22
N ASN A 204 7.90 6.58 4.35
CA ASN A 204 8.25 7.17 3.06
C ASN A 204 9.25 8.31 3.23
N LEU A 205 10.20 8.43 2.31
CA LEU A 205 11.20 9.49 2.33
C LEU A 205 10.99 10.49 1.17
N LEU A 206 11.03 10.00 -0.08
CA LEU A 206 10.82 10.85 -1.27
C LEU A 206 9.38 11.36 -1.33
N GLU A 207 8.40 10.47 -1.16
CA GLU A 207 6.99 10.85 -1.24
C GLU A 207 6.57 11.82 -0.13
N ILE A 208 7.05 11.65 1.12
CA ILE A 208 6.78 12.64 2.18
C ILE A 208 7.36 14.00 1.79
N GLY A 209 8.55 14.03 1.22
CA GLY A 209 9.08 15.25 0.64
C GLY A 209 8.14 15.85 -0.42
N GLN A 210 7.59 15.02 -1.29
CA GLN A 210 6.64 15.47 -2.32
C GLN A 210 5.29 15.93 -1.73
N PHE A 211 4.82 15.31 -0.64
CA PHE A 211 3.61 15.78 0.06
C PHE A 211 3.83 17.09 0.81
N LEU A 212 5.04 17.37 1.28
CA LEU A 212 5.36 18.60 2.00
C LEU A 212 5.75 19.76 1.06
N PHE A 213 6.61 19.50 0.06
CA PHE A 213 7.18 20.54 -0.81
C PHE A 213 6.52 20.64 -2.19
N ARG A 214 5.68 19.68 -2.57
CA ARG A 214 5.26 19.34 -3.94
C ARG A 214 6.39 18.65 -4.72
N ILE A 215 6.02 17.81 -5.70
CA ILE A 215 6.96 16.94 -6.44
C ILE A 215 8.10 17.69 -7.12
N ASP A 216 7.78 18.81 -7.79
CA ASP A 216 8.75 19.63 -8.52
C ASP A 216 9.77 20.30 -7.59
N ASN A 217 9.31 20.88 -6.46
CA ASN A 217 10.19 21.53 -5.48
C ASN A 217 11.05 20.51 -4.73
N MET A 218 10.51 19.32 -4.40
CA MET A 218 11.30 18.26 -3.77
C MET A 218 12.43 17.78 -4.68
N LEU A 219 12.14 17.55 -5.96
CA LEU A 219 13.16 17.14 -6.94
C LEU A 219 14.18 18.24 -7.21
N ALA A 220 13.73 19.50 -7.27
CA ALA A 220 14.62 20.66 -7.40
C ALA A 220 15.54 20.81 -6.19
N MET A 221 15.03 20.63 -4.96
CA MET A 221 15.82 20.69 -3.73
C MET A 221 16.92 19.62 -3.71
N LEU A 222 16.62 18.39 -4.12
CA LEU A 222 17.63 17.32 -4.21
C LEU A 222 18.78 17.69 -5.16
N ALA A 223 18.48 18.39 -6.26
CA ALA A 223 19.45 18.76 -7.26
C ALA A 223 20.23 20.04 -6.92
N ALA A 224 19.58 21.06 -6.39
CA ALA A 224 20.11 22.40 -6.22
C ALA A 224 20.53 22.72 -4.77
N GLU A 225 19.90 22.09 -3.77
CA GLU A 225 20.11 22.37 -2.35
C GLU A 225 20.45 21.09 -1.55
N PRO A 226 21.47 20.29 -1.93
CA PRO A 226 21.72 18.97 -1.35
C PRO A 226 21.88 18.99 0.17
N ARG A 227 22.46 20.05 0.75
CA ARG A 227 22.61 20.18 2.21
C ARG A 227 21.26 20.32 2.91
N ARG A 228 20.32 21.06 2.33
CA ARG A 228 18.95 21.19 2.84
C ARG A 228 18.21 19.87 2.73
N ALA A 229 18.32 19.20 1.58
CA ALA A 229 17.74 17.88 1.35
C ALA A 229 18.26 16.84 2.36
N HIS A 230 19.56 16.80 2.62
CA HIS A 230 20.13 15.91 3.64
C HIS A 230 19.56 16.18 5.03
N ARG A 231 19.51 17.45 5.47
CA ARG A 231 18.93 17.81 6.78
C ARG A 231 17.47 17.38 6.90
N PHE A 232 16.67 17.67 5.88
CA PHE A 232 15.28 17.24 5.85
C PHE A 232 15.14 15.72 6.00
N LEU A 233 15.84 14.96 5.15
CA LEU A 233 15.80 13.51 5.15
C LEU A 233 16.32 12.90 6.45
N ASP A 234 17.35 13.48 7.07
CA ASP A 234 17.90 13.02 8.36
C ASP A 234 16.88 13.22 9.48
N LYS A 235 16.20 14.38 9.53
CA LYS A 235 15.13 14.65 10.51
C LYS A 235 13.92 13.75 10.31
N LEU A 236 13.58 13.46 9.06
CA LEU A 236 12.50 12.55 8.72
C LEU A 236 12.82 11.10 9.18
N VAL A 237 14.05 10.64 8.94
CA VAL A 237 14.51 9.31 9.39
C VAL A 237 14.56 9.22 10.91
N GLU A 238 15.03 10.27 11.61
CA GLU A 238 15.02 10.34 13.08
C GLU A 238 13.59 10.12 13.63
N MET A 239 12.60 10.80 13.07
CA MET A 239 11.20 10.64 13.42
C MET A 239 10.69 9.23 13.09
N HIS A 240 11.01 8.71 11.89
CA HIS A 240 10.58 7.36 11.48
C HIS A 240 11.18 6.27 12.37
N LEU A 241 12.44 6.35 12.76
CA LEU A 241 13.06 5.39 13.67
C LEU A 241 12.36 5.35 15.03
N ALA A 242 12.08 6.53 15.60
CA ALA A 242 11.37 6.61 16.87
C ALA A 242 9.95 6.01 16.79
N ASN A 243 9.25 6.24 15.69
CA ASN A 243 7.92 5.67 15.45
C ASN A 243 7.97 4.16 15.13
N LEU A 244 8.99 3.71 14.40
CA LEU A 244 9.19 2.29 14.06
C LEU A 244 9.40 1.44 15.33
N GLU A 245 10.20 1.93 16.29
CA GLU A 245 10.42 1.27 17.57
C GLU A 245 9.12 1.10 18.36
N LYS A 246 8.29 2.14 18.41
CA LYS A 246 6.98 2.09 19.06
C LYS A 246 6.03 1.13 18.32
N PHE A 247 5.94 1.25 17.00
CA PHE A 247 5.05 0.42 16.20
C PHE A 247 5.40 -1.07 16.32
N LEU A 248 6.65 -1.43 16.05
CA LEU A 248 7.09 -2.83 16.14
C LEU A 248 7.12 -3.36 17.58
N GLY A 249 7.34 -2.51 18.57
CA GLY A 249 7.18 -2.87 19.97
C GLY A 249 5.75 -3.30 20.30
N ALA A 250 4.76 -2.68 19.66
CA ALA A 250 3.35 -3.00 19.85
C ALA A 250 2.86 -4.18 19.01
N VAL A 251 3.23 -4.23 17.71
CA VAL A 251 2.62 -5.17 16.75
C VAL A 251 3.58 -6.23 16.20
N GLY A 252 4.90 -6.07 16.38
CA GLY A 252 5.92 -6.93 15.79
C GLY A 252 5.69 -8.44 16.01
N PRO A 253 5.31 -8.93 17.20
CA PRO A 253 5.04 -10.34 17.42
C PRO A 253 3.84 -10.90 16.64
N TYR A 254 3.00 -10.06 16.04
CA TYR A 254 1.72 -10.43 15.47
C TYR A 254 1.66 -10.27 13.95
N ILE A 255 2.61 -9.56 13.34
CA ILE A 255 2.70 -9.36 11.88
C ILE A 255 3.79 -10.23 11.27
N ASP A 256 3.69 -10.50 9.98
CA ASP A 256 4.66 -11.29 9.21
C ASP A 256 5.49 -10.42 8.27
N ILE A 257 4.89 -9.33 7.80
CA ILE A 257 5.49 -8.40 6.84
C ILE A 257 5.25 -6.97 7.35
N ILE A 258 6.30 -6.17 7.36
CA ILE A 258 6.19 -4.72 7.53
C ILE A 258 6.28 -4.04 6.17
N LEU A 259 5.30 -3.19 5.85
CA LEU A 259 5.21 -2.48 4.59
C LEU A 259 5.68 -1.04 4.75
N PHE A 260 6.75 -0.71 4.02
CA PHE A 260 7.20 0.64 3.78
C PHE A 260 6.66 1.14 2.43
N GLY A 261 6.53 2.46 2.28
CA GLY A 261 6.17 3.09 1.01
C GLY A 261 7.27 4.04 0.57
N ASP A 262 7.49 4.18 -0.70
CA ASP A 262 8.20 5.30 -1.33
C ASP A 262 8.15 5.17 -2.85
N ASP A 263 7.32 5.93 -3.53
CA ASP A 263 7.22 5.87 -4.99
C ASP A 263 8.49 6.46 -5.64
N LEU A 264 9.36 5.56 -6.10
CA LEU A 264 10.65 5.91 -6.71
C LEU A 264 10.63 5.86 -8.24
N GLY A 265 9.58 5.25 -8.82
CA GLY A 265 9.46 5.00 -10.26
C GLY A 265 8.44 5.90 -10.96
N MET A 266 8.60 5.98 -12.27
CA MET A 266 7.65 6.56 -13.23
C MET A 266 7.36 5.56 -14.36
N GLN A 267 6.59 5.95 -15.38
CA GLN A 267 6.28 5.07 -16.50
C GLN A 267 7.53 4.72 -17.35
N THR A 268 8.51 5.60 -17.41
CA THR A 268 9.67 5.51 -18.30
C THR A 268 11.00 5.24 -17.60
N GLY A 269 11.01 5.17 -16.26
CA GLY A 269 12.22 4.98 -15.46
C GLY A 269 12.04 5.48 -14.03
N PRO A 270 13.09 5.48 -13.20
CA PRO A 270 13.06 6.07 -11.86
C PRO A 270 12.83 7.58 -11.88
N GLN A 271 12.22 8.12 -10.82
CA GLN A 271 12.07 9.58 -10.62
C GLN A 271 13.42 10.30 -10.43
N ILE A 272 14.38 9.58 -9.85
CA ILE A 272 15.73 10.06 -9.54
C ILE A 272 16.77 9.10 -10.10
N SER A 273 17.95 9.61 -10.43
CA SER A 273 19.02 8.74 -10.93
C SER A 273 19.51 7.75 -9.86
N PRO A 274 20.05 6.57 -10.25
CA PRO A 274 20.66 5.64 -9.30
C PRO A 274 21.76 6.30 -8.43
N ARG A 275 22.49 7.28 -8.95
CA ARG A 275 23.47 8.06 -8.19
C ARG A 275 22.80 8.85 -7.06
N MET A 276 21.69 9.56 -7.36
CA MET A 276 20.94 10.31 -6.35
C MET A 276 20.31 9.37 -5.32
N TYR A 277 19.78 8.22 -5.76
CA TYR A 277 19.27 7.21 -4.83
C TYR A 277 20.34 6.76 -3.84
N ARG A 278 21.56 6.42 -4.31
CA ARG A 278 22.69 6.02 -3.45
C ARG A 278 23.14 7.13 -2.50
N GLU A 279 23.06 8.39 -2.91
CA GLU A 279 23.44 9.54 -2.11
C GLU A 279 22.40 9.87 -1.03
N PHE A 280 21.12 10.00 -1.41
CA PHE A 280 20.09 10.55 -0.53
C PHE A 280 19.25 9.48 0.17
N PHE A 281 18.92 8.37 -0.49
CA PHE A 281 17.89 7.45 0.00
C PHE A 281 18.43 6.11 0.46
N LYS A 282 19.33 5.46 -0.28
CA LYS A 282 19.83 4.11 0.04
C LYS A 282 20.35 3.97 1.48
N PRO A 283 21.19 4.85 2.02
CA PRO A 283 21.69 4.72 3.40
C PRO A 283 20.56 4.79 4.43
N ARG A 284 19.54 5.60 4.16
CA ARG A 284 18.40 5.84 5.04
C ARG A 284 17.40 4.69 4.99
N HIS A 285 17.08 4.18 3.79
CA HIS A 285 16.30 2.96 3.62
C HIS A 285 16.97 1.79 4.32
N ALA A 286 18.28 1.58 4.11
CA ALA A 286 19.03 0.51 4.76
C ALA A 286 18.93 0.61 6.30
N LEU A 287 19.05 1.82 6.86
CA LEU A 287 18.95 2.05 8.29
C LEU A 287 17.55 1.68 8.83
N LEU A 288 16.48 2.12 8.17
CA LEU A 288 15.10 1.82 8.56
C LEU A 288 14.78 0.33 8.45
N TRP A 289 15.13 -0.30 7.33
CA TRP A 289 14.81 -1.72 7.07
C TRP A 289 15.63 -2.66 7.95
N GLN A 290 16.91 -2.37 8.18
CA GLN A 290 17.72 -3.15 9.11
C GLN A 290 17.20 -2.99 10.55
N ARG A 291 16.79 -1.78 10.95
CA ARG A 291 16.19 -1.56 12.27
C ARG A 291 14.90 -2.33 12.44
N ALA A 292 14.03 -2.37 11.44
CA ALA A 292 12.81 -3.17 11.48
C ALA A 292 13.11 -4.65 11.74
N LYS A 293 14.07 -5.24 11.01
CA LYS A 293 14.50 -6.64 11.17
C LYS A 293 15.17 -6.93 12.52
N GLN A 294 15.80 -5.93 13.13
CA GLN A 294 16.37 -6.07 14.50
C GLN A 294 15.26 -6.07 15.57
N LEU A 295 14.17 -5.34 15.34
CA LEU A 295 13.10 -5.16 16.31
C LEU A 295 12.08 -6.33 16.30
N ALA A 296 11.89 -6.98 15.14
CA ALA A 296 10.92 -8.07 14.98
C ALA A 296 11.34 -9.05 13.89
N ASP A 297 10.86 -10.29 13.98
CA ASP A 297 11.01 -11.31 12.93
C ASP A 297 10.00 -11.05 11.80
N VAL A 298 10.27 -10.04 10.99
CA VAL A 298 9.40 -9.60 9.89
C VAL A 298 10.17 -9.52 8.58
N LYS A 299 9.46 -9.69 7.47
CA LYS A 299 9.96 -9.38 6.13
C LYS A 299 9.67 -7.93 5.80
N VAL A 300 10.61 -7.27 5.16
CA VAL A 300 10.50 -5.87 4.74
C VAL A 300 9.98 -5.80 3.31
N MET A 301 8.83 -5.19 3.13
CA MET A 301 8.21 -4.91 1.84
C MET A 301 8.32 -3.41 1.55
N LEU A 302 8.69 -3.05 0.32
CA LEU A 302 8.58 -1.69 -0.20
C LEU A 302 7.44 -1.63 -1.22
N HIS A 303 6.47 -0.75 -1.00
CA HIS A 303 5.58 -0.27 -2.04
C HIS A 303 6.28 0.84 -2.83
N SER A 304 6.41 0.64 -4.14
CA SER A 304 6.98 1.64 -5.05
C SER A 304 6.46 1.41 -6.46
N CYS A 305 5.61 2.29 -6.93
CA CYS A 305 5.07 2.24 -8.29
C CYS A 305 6.11 2.58 -9.36
N GLY A 306 5.86 2.15 -10.58
CA GLY A 306 6.62 2.55 -11.75
C GLY A 306 7.76 1.61 -12.14
N SER A 307 8.65 2.10 -12.99
CA SER A 307 9.82 1.39 -13.47
C SER A 307 10.97 1.53 -12.46
N LEU A 308 11.39 0.41 -11.87
CA LEU A 308 12.38 0.36 -10.78
C LEU A 308 13.62 -0.46 -11.13
N THR A 309 13.68 -1.09 -12.29
CA THR A 309 14.75 -2.02 -12.67
C THR A 309 16.15 -1.45 -12.42
N ALA A 310 16.37 -0.17 -12.72
CA ALA A 310 17.67 0.48 -12.50
C ALA A 310 18.03 0.68 -11.02
N LEU A 311 17.04 0.62 -10.11
CA LEU A 311 17.24 0.77 -8.66
C LEU A 311 17.23 -0.57 -7.91
N LEU A 312 16.70 -1.65 -8.50
CA LEU A 312 16.57 -2.95 -7.83
C LEU A 312 17.87 -3.46 -7.20
N PRO A 313 19.04 -3.39 -7.85
CA PRO A 313 20.30 -3.83 -7.23
C PRO A 313 20.61 -3.07 -5.93
N ASP A 314 20.36 -1.76 -5.91
CA ASP A 314 20.59 -0.93 -4.75
C ASP A 314 19.55 -1.13 -3.64
N LEU A 315 18.28 -1.41 -4.00
CA LEU A 315 17.21 -1.75 -3.06
C LEU A 315 17.49 -3.09 -2.36
N ILE A 316 17.92 -4.10 -3.11
CA ILE A 316 18.31 -5.42 -2.59
C ILE A 316 19.51 -5.27 -1.63
N ASP A 317 20.54 -4.54 -2.03
CA ASP A 317 21.74 -4.30 -1.22
C ASP A 317 21.43 -3.50 0.06
N ALA A 318 20.43 -2.63 0.04
CA ALA A 318 19.92 -1.93 1.22
C ALA A 318 19.15 -2.84 2.20
N GLY A 319 18.82 -4.07 1.79
CA GLY A 319 18.20 -5.09 2.64
C GLY A 319 16.70 -5.29 2.43
N LEU A 320 16.16 -4.92 1.27
CA LEU A 320 14.76 -5.16 0.92
C LEU A 320 14.51 -6.65 0.66
N ASP A 321 13.40 -7.20 1.22
CA ASP A 321 13.00 -8.60 0.98
C ASP A 321 11.94 -8.71 -0.12
N ILE A 322 11.06 -7.71 -0.25
CA ILE A 322 9.88 -7.77 -1.13
C ILE A 322 9.70 -6.43 -1.84
N ILE A 323 9.60 -6.45 -3.17
CA ILE A 323 9.19 -5.27 -3.96
C ILE A 323 7.74 -5.41 -4.41
N GLN A 324 6.93 -4.37 -4.22
CA GLN A 324 5.52 -4.30 -4.58
C GLN A 324 5.17 -2.86 -5.06
N PRO A 325 4.40 -2.71 -6.12
CA PRO A 325 3.99 -3.73 -7.10
C PRO A 325 5.08 -3.97 -8.15
N VAL A 326 5.08 -5.16 -8.73
CA VAL A 326 5.81 -5.38 -9.98
C VAL A 326 4.98 -4.82 -11.13
N GLN A 327 5.22 -3.56 -11.51
CA GLN A 327 4.41 -2.87 -12.51
C GLN A 327 4.89 -3.21 -13.94
N THR A 328 4.55 -4.40 -14.41
CA THR A 328 4.99 -4.96 -15.71
C THR A 328 4.53 -4.18 -16.95
N THR A 329 3.73 -3.12 -16.78
CA THR A 329 3.27 -2.24 -17.86
C THR A 329 4.12 -0.99 -18.04
N THR A 330 5.21 -0.85 -17.28
CA THR A 330 6.17 0.26 -17.38
C THR A 330 7.46 -0.16 -18.08
N ALA A 331 8.29 0.79 -18.46
CA ALA A 331 9.55 0.51 -19.15
C ALA A 331 10.48 -0.40 -18.32
N ASP A 332 11.16 -1.31 -18.98
CA ASP A 332 12.17 -2.21 -18.40
C ASP A 332 11.68 -3.13 -17.26
N MET A 333 10.36 -3.27 -17.06
CA MET A 333 9.74 -4.10 -16.01
C MET A 333 9.16 -5.41 -16.57
N ASP A 334 9.81 -6.00 -17.60
CA ASP A 334 9.40 -7.30 -18.15
C ASP A 334 9.48 -8.41 -17.09
N ALA A 335 8.39 -9.18 -16.94
CA ALA A 335 8.27 -10.19 -15.89
C ALA A 335 9.34 -11.29 -15.98
N ALA A 336 9.66 -11.77 -17.20
CA ALA A 336 10.64 -12.84 -17.40
C ALA A 336 12.07 -12.32 -17.11
N TYR A 337 12.35 -11.09 -17.51
CA TYR A 337 13.61 -10.42 -17.18
C TYR A 337 13.77 -10.29 -15.67
N LEU A 338 12.78 -9.71 -14.99
CA LEU A 338 12.84 -9.49 -13.54
C LEU A 338 12.99 -10.80 -12.76
N LYS A 339 12.24 -11.83 -13.15
CA LYS A 339 12.34 -13.15 -12.51
C LYS A 339 13.71 -13.78 -12.69
N ARG A 340 14.30 -13.69 -13.88
CA ARG A 340 15.62 -14.24 -14.18
C ARG A 340 16.73 -13.51 -13.43
N GLU A 341 16.71 -12.17 -13.44
CA GLU A 341 17.80 -11.34 -12.90
C GLU A 341 17.70 -11.17 -11.37
N PHE A 342 16.50 -10.99 -10.84
CA PHE A 342 16.31 -10.58 -9.42
C PHE A 342 15.50 -11.57 -8.59
N GLY A 343 14.76 -12.49 -9.21
CA GLY A 343 13.81 -13.37 -8.52
C GLY A 343 14.42 -14.36 -7.51
N ARG A 344 15.76 -14.43 -7.39
CA ARG A 344 16.46 -15.19 -6.34
C ARG A 344 16.80 -14.35 -5.11
N ASP A 345 16.88 -13.03 -5.29
CA ASP A 345 17.37 -12.10 -4.28
C ASP A 345 16.25 -11.27 -3.67
N ILE A 346 15.12 -11.10 -4.39
CA ILE A 346 13.97 -10.34 -3.93
C ILE A 346 12.66 -11.03 -4.32
N CYS A 347 11.67 -11.04 -3.43
CA CYS A 347 10.34 -11.51 -3.74
C CYS A 347 9.59 -10.47 -4.61
N LEU A 348 9.09 -10.93 -5.75
CA LEU A 348 8.30 -10.16 -6.69
C LEU A 348 6.82 -10.25 -6.28
N TRP A 349 6.26 -9.16 -5.76
CA TRP A 349 4.88 -9.12 -5.30
C TRP A 349 4.02 -8.29 -6.25
N GLY A 350 3.03 -8.91 -6.85
CA GLY A 350 2.19 -8.30 -7.89
C GLY A 350 2.69 -8.54 -9.31
N GLY A 351 2.15 -7.76 -10.26
CA GLY A 351 2.41 -7.97 -11.68
C GLY A 351 1.69 -9.19 -12.27
N GLY A 352 0.74 -9.76 -11.52
CA GLY A 352 0.01 -10.98 -11.88
C GLY A 352 -1.04 -10.79 -12.96
N CYS A 353 -1.41 -9.55 -13.27
CA CYS A 353 -2.35 -9.23 -14.36
C CYS A 353 -2.07 -7.82 -14.91
N ASN A 354 -2.14 -7.66 -16.23
CA ASN A 354 -2.05 -6.35 -16.88
C ASN A 354 -3.32 -5.53 -16.58
N THR A 355 -3.21 -4.58 -15.66
CA THR A 355 -4.33 -3.73 -15.22
C THR A 355 -4.67 -2.62 -16.22
N ARG A 356 -3.74 -2.24 -17.11
CA ARG A 356 -3.95 -1.18 -18.09
C ARG A 356 -4.83 -1.62 -19.26
N ASP A 357 -4.45 -2.72 -19.91
CA ASP A 357 -5.00 -3.08 -21.22
C ASP A 357 -5.90 -4.34 -21.16
N VAL A 358 -5.78 -5.15 -20.09
CA VAL A 358 -6.44 -6.47 -20.02
C VAL A 358 -7.50 -6.53 -18.95
N LEU A 359 -7.18 -6.17 -17.70
CA LEU A 359 -8.10 -6.39 -16.57
C LEU A 359 -9.42 -5.61 -16.72
N ALA A 360 -9.36 -4.34 -17.10
CA ALA A 360 -10.56 -3.51 -17.28
C ALA A 360 -11.21 -3.67 -18.65
N GLN A 361 -10.40 -3.87 -19.71
CA GLN A 361 -10.86 -3.77 -21.10
C GLN A 361 -11.00 -5.13 -21.82
N GLY A 362 -10.34 -6.16 -21.30
CA GLY A 362 -10.37 -7.51 -21.89
C GLY A 362 -11.62 -8.30 -21.54
N THR A 363 -11.80 -9.43 -22.21
CA THR A 363 -12.77 -10.44 -21.83
C THR A 363 -12.27 -11.29 -20.66
N PRO A 364 -13.15 -11.98 -19.90
CA PRO A 364 -12.72 -12.90 -18.85
C PRO A 364 -11.69 -13.96 -19.32
N ALA A 365 -11.84 -14.45 -20.56
CA ALA A 365 -10.90 -15.41 -21.14
C ALA A 365 -9.52 -14.82 -21.39
N GLN A 366 -9.44 -13.56 -21.85
CA GLN A 366 -8.17 -12.85 -22.02
C GLN A 366 -7.49 -12.54 -20.68
N VAL A 367 -8.28 -12.14 -19.68
CA VAL A 367 -7.78 -11.93 -18.30
C VAL A 367 -7.19 -13.23 -17.75
N ALA A 368 -7.92 -14.33 -17.84
CA ALA A 368 -7.44 -15.63 -17.37
C ALA A 368 -6.18 -16.11 -18.12
N ALA A 369 -6.06 -15.82 -19.40
CA ALA A 369 -4.87 -16.17 -20.20
C ALA A 369 -3.65 -15.34 -19.76
N ASP A 370 -3.80 -14.02 -19.55
CA ASP A 370 -2.72 -13.14 -19.06
C ASP A 370 -2.24 -13.59 -17.68
N VAL A 371 -3.16 -13.88 -16.76
CA VAL A 371 -2.82 -14.37 -15.40
C VAL A 371 -2.03 -15.67 -15.46
N ARG A 372 -2.49 -16.67 -16.22
CA ARG A 372 -1.76 -17.95 -16.34
C ARG A 372 -0.36 -17.76 -16.91
N GLU A 373 -0.19 -16.87 -17.88
CA GLU A 373 1.14 -16.56 -18.42
C GLU A 373 2.04 -15.90 -17.39
N ARG A 374 1.52 -14.94 -16.58
CA ARG A 374 2.28 -14.31 -15.49
C ARG A 374 2.67 -15.34 -14.43
N VAL A 375 1.75 -16.19 -14.02
CA VAL A 375 2.02 -17.27 -13.06
C VAL A 375 3.09 -18.23 -13.60
N ARG A 376 2.97 -18.66 -14.86
CA ARG A 376 3.96 -19.54 -15.52
C ARG A 376 5.38 -18.95 -15.48
N ILE A 377 5.50 -17.63 -15.61
CA ILE A 377 6.79 -16.92 -15.60
C ILE A 377 7.30 -16.73 -14.16
N LEU A 378 6.45 -16.25 -13.25
CA LEU A 378 6.88 -15.72 -11.96
C LEU A 378 6.88 -16.76 -10.84
N ALA A 379 6.03 -17.80 -10.88
CA ALA A 379 5.87 -18.74 -9.78
C ALA A 379 7.01 -19.74 -9.58
N PRO A 380 7.66 -20.28 -10.62
CA PRO A 380 8.67 -21.33 -10.45
C PRO A 380 9.77 -20.96 -9.46
N GLY A 381 10.07 -21.87 -8.52
CA GLY A 381 11.09 -21.67 -7.50
C GLY A 381 10.71 -20.74 -6.34
N GLY A 382 9.45 -20.32 -6.23
CA GLY A 382 8.99 -19.35 -5.21
C GLY A 382 9.43 -17.91 -5.53
N GLY A 383 9.50 -17.03 -4.51
CA GLY A 383 9.84 -15.62 -4.72
C GLY A 383 8.76 -14.84 -5.49
N PHE A 384 7.51 -15.30 -5.43
CA PHE A 384 6.37 -14.64 -6.07
C PHE A 384 5.11 -14.76 -5.22
N VAL A 385 4.38 -13.66 -5.09
CA VAL A 385 3.03 -13.59 -4.54
C VAL A 385 2.13 -12.91 -5.57
N PHE A 386 1.04 -13.57 -5.92
CA PHE A 386 0.08 -13.02 -6.86
C PHE A 386 -0.68 -11.84 -6.24
N GLN A 387 -0.65 -10.77 -6.95
CA GLN A 387 -1.52 -9.60 -6.86
C GLN A 387 -1.62 -9.05 -8.29
N GLN A 388 -2.71 -8.39 -8.66
CA GLN A 388 -2.76 -7.61 -9.90
C GLN A 388 -1.58 -6.61 -9.94
N ILE A 389 -1.61 -5.46 -10.48
CA ILE A 389 -0.51 -4.48 -10.30
C ILE A 389 -0.81 -3.59 -9.09
N HIS A 390 -1.93 -2.89 -9.12
CA HIS A 390 -2.39 -1.98 -8.06
C HIS A 390 -3.86 -2.27 -7.74
N ASN A 391 -4.57 -1.38 -7.10
CA ASN A 391 -5.99 -1.55 -6.73
C ASN A 391 -6.86 -1.90 -7.94
N VAL A 392 -7.85 -2.76 -7.74
CA VAL A 392 -8.91 -3.00 -8.70
C VAL A 392 -9.79 -1.74 -8.79
N MET A 393 -9.83 -1.13 -9.98
CA MET A 393 -10.49 0.14 -10.22
C MET A 393 -12.00 -0.01 -10.40
N ALA A 394 -12.75 1.09 -10.27
CA ALA A 394 -14.22 1.13 -10.31
C ALA A 394 -14.84 0.67 -11.64
N ASP A 395 -14.09 0.74 -12.73
CA ASP A 395 -14.50 0.36 -14.08
C ASP A 395 -14.27 -1.12 -14.42
N VAL A 396 -13.52 -1.86 -13.57
CA VAL A 396 -13.23 -3.28 -13.82
C VAL A 396 -14.51 -4.12 -13.74
N PRO A 397 -14.85 -4.87 -14.79
CA PRO A 397 -16.01 -5.77 -14.78
C PRO A 397 -15.86 -6.87 -13.73
N PRO A 398 -16.91 -7.21 -12.96
CA PRO A 398 -16.82 -8.24 -11.91
C PRO A 398 -16.48 -9.63 -12.46
N ALA A 399 -16.92 -9.96 -13.68
CA ALA A 399 -16.54 -11.20 -14.35
C ALA A 399 -15.02 -11.30 -14.59
N ASN A 400 -14.35 -10.18 -14.87
CA ASN A 400 -12.90 -10.12 -15.04
C ASN A 400 -12.16 -10.28 -13.70
N ILE A 401 -12.70 -9.73 -12.61
CA ILE A 401 -12.13 -9.93 -11.27
C ILE A 401 -12.18 -11.42 -10.89
N VAL A 402 -13.32 -12.07 -11.12
CA VAL A 402 -13.48 -13.50 -10.86
C VAL A 402 -12.53 -14.32 -11.74
N ALA A 403 -12.48 -14.03 -13.04
CA ALA A 403 -11.58 -14.74 -13.97
C ALA A 403 -10.11 -14.57 -13.61
N MET A 404 -9.71 -13.38 -13.13
CA MET A 404 -8.35 -13.11 -12.65
C MET A 404 -8.00 -14.01 -11.47
N LEU A 405 -8.83 -13.99 -10.41
CA LEU A 405 -8.53 -14.70 -9.17
C LEU A 405 -8.63 -16.23 -9.32
N GLU A 406 -9.60 -16.74 -10.09
CA GLU A 406 -9.75 -18.17 -10.35
C GLU A 406 -8.62 -18.74 -11.25
N ALA A 407 -8.05 -17.91 -12.12
CA ALA A 407 -6.98 -18.36 -13.03
C ALA A 407 -5.61 -18.54 -12.35
N VAL A 408 -5.41 -18.02 -11.14
CA VAL A 408 -4.10 -18.05 -10.44
C VAL A 408 -3.63 -19.47 -10.17
N ASN A 409 -4.54 -20.35 -9.78
CA ASN A 409 -4.25 -21.71 -9.36
C ASN A 409 -5.08 -22.75 -10.16
N ALA A 410 -5.50 -22.39 -11.38
CA ALA A 410 -6.28 -23.25 -12.29
C ALA A 410 -5.40 -24.23 -13.06
#